data_ad4631fbb27b18b34d9e07a691c720c2
#
_entry.id   ad4631fbb27b18b34d9e07a691c720c2
#
_cell.length_a   1.000
_cell.length_b   1.000
_cell.length_c   1.000
_cell.angle_alpha   90.00
_cell.angle_beta   90.00
_cell.angle_gamma   90.00
#
_symmetry.space_group_name_H-M   'P 1'
#
loop_
_entity.id
_entity.type
_entity.pdbx_description
1 polymer ?
#
loop_
_entity_poly.entity_id
_entity_poly.type
_entity_poly.pdbx_seq_one_letter_code
_entity_poly.pdbx_strand_id
1 'polypeptide(L)'
;MRVLLICLLLGLAPLAGAETFTVGVELQPYMPYSSVVEGHYVGYGRDLLDAFAAQQGHVFVYQPLPVRRLLNDFLNGRLDFKYPDNPRWNADKKQAYKVYFSQAAAPAIDGVLVKPQFLGQGKERLRRLGTQRGFTPWPYLDDIKAGKILLIQANQIDSLLAMALNDRVDGVYLNPQVVQHQLYNSTKTESLVFDPSLAHQDDYYFLSTLNHPEVIEQFDAFLINQAELVQTLKDRHGISNPLTGH
;
A
#
# COMPACT_ATOMS: atom_id res chain seq x y z
N MET A 1 -33.51 53.59 33.55
CA MET A 1 -33.44 52.83 32.31
C MET A 1 -31.97 52.45 32.05
N ARG A 2 -31.56 51.22 32.32
CA ARG A 2 -30.20 50.72 32.04
C ARG A 2 -30.28 49.94 30.74
N VAL A 3 -29.63 50.46 29.67
CA VAL A 3 -29.51 49.78 28.38
C VAL A 3 -28.36 48.75 28.53
N LEU A 4 -28.70 47.47 28.43
CA LEU A 4 -27.73 46.35 28.45
C LEU A 4 -27.18 46.18 27.01
N LEU A 5 -25.92 46.55 26.80
CA LEU A 5 -25.22 46.36 25.51
C LEU A 5 -24.69 44.95 25.46
N ILE A 6 -25.39 44.05 24.73
CA ILE A 6 -24.89 42.70 24.47
C ILE A 6 -23.91 42.76 23.30
N CYS A 7 -22.62 42.68 23.61
CA CYS A 7 -21.56 42.47 22.59
C CYS A 7 -21.60 41.04 22.09
N LEU A 8 -22.13 40.83 20.89
CA LEU A 8 -22.08 39.58 20.15
C LEU A 8 -20.63 39.36 19.66
N LEU A 9 -19.84 38.57 20.40
CA LEU A 9 -18.53 38.12 19.95
C LEU A 9 -18.76 37.02 18.88
N LEU A 10 -18.81 37.44 17.60
CA LEU A 10 -18.64 36.53 16.47
C LEU A 10 -17.22 36.00 16.53
N GLY A 11 -17.07 34.77 17.01
CA GLY A 11 -15.81 34.03 16.91
C GLY A 11 -15.46 33.82 15.44
N LEU A 12 -14.45 34.56 14.96
CA LEU A 12 -13.76 34.23 13.72
C LEU A 12 -13.10 32.86 13.91
N ALA A 13 -13.79 31.80 13.50
CA ALA A 13 -13.10 30.51 13.25
C ALA A 13 -12.06 30.79 12.17
N PRO A 14 -10.79 30.40 12.35
CA PRO A 14 -9.81 30.50 11.29
C PRO A 14 -10.33 29.67 10.12
N LEU A 15 -10.57 30.31 8.97
CA LEU A 15 -10.70 29.63 7.69
C LEU A 15 -9.35 28.94 7.47
N ALA A 16 -9.26 27.64 7.75
CA ALA A 16 -8.15 26.82 7.31
C ALA A 16 -8.13 26.96 5.77
N GLY A 17 -7.16 27.72 5.26
CA GLY A 17 -7.02 27.90 3.83
C GLY A 17 -6.79 26.56 3.15
N ALA A 18 -7.40 26.34 2.00
CA ALA A 18 -7.16 25.18 1.17
C ALA A 18 -5.66 25.12 0.84
N GLU A 19 -4.95 24.12 1.37
CA GLU A 19 -3.54 23.90 1.08
C GLU A 19 -3.40 22.86 -0.03
N THR A 20 -2.43 23.10 -0.92
CA THR A 20 -2.11 22.17 -2.00
C THR A 20 -0.83 21.42 -1.65
N PHE A 21 -0.91 20.10 -1.63
CA PHE A 21 0.22 19.23 -1.31
C PHE A 21 0.57 18.30 -2.46
N THR A 22 1.85 18.02 -2.64
CA THR A 22 2.36 17.01 -3.56
C THR A 22 2.46 15.66 -2.86
N VAL A 23 1.79 14.65 -3.41
CA VAL A 23 1.87 13.27 -2.91
C VAL A 23 2.65 12.42 -3.90
N GLY A 24 3.83 11.98 -3.50
CA GLY A 24 4.59 11.01 -4.28
C GLY A 24 3.96 9.63 -4.19
N VAL A 25 3.73 9.01 -5.34
CA VAL A 25 3.12 7.68 -5.46
C VAL A 25 3.93 6.78 -6.38
N GLU A 26 3.78 5.46 -6.23
CA GLU A 26 4.50 4.52 -7.08
C GLU A 26 3.93 4.46 -8.50
N LEU A 27 4.81 4.50 -9.51
CA LEU A 27 4.43 4.47 -10.91
C LEU A 27 4.00 3.06 -11.38
N GLN A 28 4.28 2.01 -10.63
CA GLN A 28 4.00 0.64 -11.04
C GLN A 28 2.53 0.23 -10.86
N PRO A 29 1.98 -0.63 -11.73
CA PRO A 29 0.65 -1.20 -11.53
C PRO A 29 0.64 -2.13 -10.31
N TYR A 30 -0.25 -1.85 -9.36
CA TYR A 30 -0.41 -2.64 -8.14
C TYR A 30 -1.87 -2.64 -7.68
N MET A 31 -2.81 -2.81 -8.63
CA MET A 31 -4.25 -2.87 -8.31
C MET A 31 -4.56 -4.07 -7.42
N PRO A 32 -5.49 -3.94 -6.49
CA PRO A 32 -6.46 -2.86 -6.30
C PRO A 32 -5.95 -1.63 -5.52
N TYR A 33 -4.72 -1.68 -4.97
CA TYR A 33 -4.19 -0.60 -4.15
C TYR A 33 -3.88 0.67 -4.95
N SER A 34 -3.18 0.51 -6.07
CA SER A 34 -2.74 1.64 -6.88
C SER A 34 -2.37 1.25 -8.31
N SER A 35 -2.52 2.19 -9.23
CA SER A 35 -1.99 2.14 -10.58
C SER A 35 -1.90 3.54 -11.17
N VAL A 36 -1.31 3.64 -12.35
CA VAL A 36 -1.36 4.86 -13.17
C VAL A 36 -1.96 4.52 -14.52
N VAL A 37 -3.11 5.11 -14.81
CA VAL A 37 -3.85 4.91 -16.07
C VAL A 37 -3.94 6.25 -16.78
N GLU A 38 -3.45 6.33 -18.01
CA GLU A 38 -3.42 7.58 -18.82
C GLU A 38 -2.81 8.78 -18.07
N GLY A 39 -1.77 8.52 -17.26
CA GLY A 39 -1.10 9.54 -16.46
C GLY A 39 -1.79 9.88 -15.13
N HIS A 40 -2.94 9.30 -14.84
CA HIS A 40 -3.68 9.52 -13.59
C HIS A 40 -3.44 8.41 -12.57
N TYR A 41 -3.14 8.79 -11.34
CA TYR A 41 -3.08 7.86 -10.21
C TYR A 41 -4.50 7.37 -9.88
N VAL A 42 -4.69 6.07 -9.73
CA VAL A 42 -5.98 5.42 -9.49
C VAL A 42 -5.84 4.28 -8.47
N GLY A 43 -6.97 3.79 -7.97
CA GLY A 43 -7.05 2.69 -7.01
C GLY A 43 -7.40 3.15 -5.61
N TYR A 44 -7.39 2.21 -4.66
CA TYR A 44 -7.76 2.48 -3.27
C TYR A 44 -7.01 3.68 -2.67
N GLY A 45 -5.69 3.74 -2.88
CA GLY A 45 -4.88 4.83 -2.33
C GLY A 45 -5.33 6.21 -2.81
N ARG A 46 -5.73 6.32 -4.08
CA ARG A 46 -6.30 7.56 -4.63
C ARG A 46 -7.61 7.91 -3.96
N ASP A 47 -8.55 6.97 -3.91
CA ASP A 47 -9.88 7.23 -3.36
C ASP A 47 -9.84 7.59 -1.88
N LEU A 48 -8.98 6.92 -1.10
CA LEU A 48 -8.79 7.20 0.33
C LEU A 48 -8.23 8.62 0.55
N LEU A 49 -7.16 8.97 -0.16
CA LEU A 49 -6.50 10.26 0.01
C LEU A 49 -7.34 11.42 -0.52
N ASP A 50 -8.10 11.23 -1.60
CA ASP A 50 -9.04 12.24 -2.10
C ASP A 50 -10.20 12.47 -1.13
N ALA A 51 -10.74 11.40 -0.51
CA ALA A 51 -11.79 11.52 0.50
C ALA A 51 -11.30 12.31 1.73
N PHE A 52 -10.09 12.04 2.20
CA PHE A 52 -9.46 12.81 3.27
C PHE A 52 -9.24 14.27 2.88
N ALA A 53 -8.63 14.53 1.72
CA ALA A 53 -8.34 15.87 1.24
C ALA A 53 -9.63 16.71 1.11
N ALA A 54 -10.70 16.12 0.54
CA ALA A 54 -11.99 16.77 0.40
C ALA A 54 -12.61 17.16 1.77
N GLN A 55 -12.48 16.30 2.79
CA GLN A 55 -12.99 16.60 4.13
C GLN A 55 -12.23 17.73 4.81
N GLN A 56 -10.91 17.84 4.60
CA GLN A 56 -10.08 18.88 5.21
C GLN A 56 -10.01 20.17 4.37
N GLY A 57 -10.56 20.17 3.17
CA GLY A 57 -10.43 21.29 2.23
C GLY A 57 -9.05 21.39 1.58
N HIS A 58 -8.26 20.31 1.59
CA HIS A 58 -6.95 20.25 0.95
C HIS A 58 -7.08 19.84 -0.53
N VAL A 59 -6.00 20.08 -1.28
CA VAL A 59 -5.84 19.61 -2.67
C VAL A 59 -4.59 18.74 -2.74
N PHE A 60 -4.73 17.47 -3.11
CA PHE A 60 -3.61 16.55 -3.33
C PHE A 60 -3.27 16.45 -4.81
N VAL A 61 -2.01 16.76 -5.15
CA VAL A 61 -1.45 16.62 -6.49
C VAL A 61 -0.55 15.39 -6.50
N TYR A 62 -0.97 14.34 -7.20
CA TYR A 62 -0.23 13.08 -7.24
C TYR A 62 0.91 13.12 -8.24
N GLN A 63 2.09 12.69 -7.80
CA GLN A 63 3.29 12.58 -8.63
C GLN A 63 3.76 11.13 -8.72
N PRO A 64 3.39 10.39 -9.79
CA PRO A 64 3.84 9.02 -10.00
C PRO A 64 5.34 8.95 -10.32
N LEU A 65 6.08 8.17 -9.57
CA LEU A 65 7.53 8.04 -9.69
C LEU A 65 7.98 6.59 -9.55
N PRO A 66 9.07 6.19 -10.26
CA PRO A 66 9.73 4.92 -9.97
C PRO A 66 10.17 4.86 -8.51
N VAL A 67 10.03 3.70 -7.85
CA VAL A 67 10.20 3.51 -6.40
C VAL A 67 11.49 4.14 -5.85
N ARG A 68 12.63 3.97 -6.54
CA ARG A 68 13.92 4.55 -6.11
C ARG A 68 13.92 6.07 -6.17
N ARG A 69 13.33 6.64 -7.21
CA ARG A 69 13.24 8.11 -7.37
C ARG A 69 12.25 8.67 -6.36
N LEU A 70 11.11 8.00 -6.16
CA LEU A 70 10.10 8.37 -5.17
C LEU A 70 10.72 8.55 -3.78
N LEU A 71 11.49 7.55 -3.30
CA LEU A 71 12.16 7.65 -2.01
C LEU A 71 13.18 8.80 -1.96
N ASN A 72 13.98 8.95 -3.00
CA ASN A 72 14.98 10.02 -3.04
C ASN A 72 14.34 11.41 -3.07
N ASP A 73 13.30 11.62 -3.88
CA ASP A 73 12.61 12.91 -3.96
C ASP A 73 11.88 13.22 -2.65
N PHE A 74 11.30 12.21 -2.00
CA PHE A 74 10.69 12.35 -0.67
C PHE A 74 11.72 12.75 0.40
N LEU A 75 12.83 12.01 0.54
CA LEU A 75 13.86 12.30 1.54
C LEU A 75 14.59 13.64 1.31
N ASN A 76 14.58 14.15 0.08
CA ASN A 76 15.10 15.48 -0.26
C ASN A 76 14.04 16.60 -0.11
N GLY A 77 12.85 16.32 0.41
CA GLY A 77 11.80 17.32 0.66
C GLY A 77 11.17 17.90 -0.62
N ARG A 78 11.24 17.17 -1.74
CA ARG A 78 10.60 17.59 -3.02
C ARG A 78 9.13 17.15 -3.10
N LEU A 79 8.69 16.33 -2.16
CA LEU A 79 7.34 15.81 -2.02
C LEU A 79 6.90 16.08 -0.59
N ASP A 80 5.67 16.53 -0.41
CA ASP A 80 5.10 16.78 0.92
C ASP A 80 4.75 15.47 1.60
N PHE A 81 4.21 14.52 0.83
CA PHE A 81 3.83 13.20 1.31
C PHE A 81 4.33 12.08 0.39
N LYS A 82 4.44 10.89 0.96
CA LYS A 82 4.66 9.64 0.23
C LYS A 82 3.58 8.62 0.60
N TYR A 83 2.95 7.99 -0.40
CA TYR A 83 1.99 6.89 -0.24
C TYR A 83 2.13 5.86 -1.39
N PRO A 84 2.09 4.54 -1.13
CA PRO A 84 2.22 3.96 0.20
C PRO A 84 3.62 4.11 0.77
N ASP A 85 3.73 4.10 2.09
CA ASP A 85 5.00 3.99 2.78
C ASP A 85 4.92 3.00 3.95
N ASN A 86 6.09 2.65 4.50
CA ASN A 86 6.19 1.79 5.67
C ASN A 86 7.49 2.07 6.41
N PRO A 87 7.50 2.17 7.75
CA PRO A 87 8.71 2.44 8.53
C PRO A 87 9.86 1.46 8.27
N ARG A 88 9.53 0.21 7.99
CA ARG A 88 10.52 -0.86 7.73
C ARG A 88 11.16 -0.78 6.34
N TRP A 89 10.49 -0.13 5.37
CA TRP A 89 11.00 -0.03 4.00
C TRP A 89 12.14 0.98 3.91
N ASN A 90 13.32 0.50 3.47
CA ASN A 90 14.54 1.31 3.41
C ASN A 90 14.85 2.04 4.74
N ALA A 91 14.66 1.36 5.87
CA ALA A 91 14.87 1.91 7.20
C ALA A 91 16.27 2.49 7.39
N ASP A 92 17.28 1.85 6.80
CA ASP A 92 18.67 2.32 6.74
C ASP A 92 18.80 3.72 6.16
N LYS A 93 18.05 4.04 5.12
CA LYS A 93 18.06 5.37 4.48
C LYS A 93 17.23 6.39 5.24
N LYS A 94 16.15 5.96 5.87
CA LYS A 94 15.24 6.83 6.63
C LYS A 94 15.79 7.23 8.00
N GLN A 95 16.69 6.44 8.60
CA GLN A 95 17.22 6.68 9.95
C GLN A 95 17.88 8.06 10.14
N ALA A 96 18.36 8.69 9.07
CA ALA A 96 18.94 10.04 9.10
C ALA A 96 17.87 11.15 9.07
N TYR A 97 16.59 10.82 8.95
CA TYR A 97 15.48 11.76 8.79
C TYR A 97 14.42 11.54 9.86
N LYS A 98 13.75 12.60 10.27
CA LYS A 98 12.56 12.48 11.10
C LYS A 98 11.36 12.30 10.19
N VAL A 99 11.00 11.05 9.91
CA VAL A 99 9.82 10.70 9.10
C VAL A 99 8.64 10.45 10.04
N TYR A 100 7.53 11.13 9.79
CA TYR A 100 6.27 10.93 10.47
C TYR A 100 5.40 10.00 9.65
N PHE A 101 4.78 9.02 10.29
CA PHE A 101 3.91 8.03 9.69
C PHE A 101 2.52 8.12 10.30
N SER A 102 1.50 7.95 9.47
CA SER A 102 0.12 7.83 9.93
C SER A 102 -0.13 6.49 10.66
N GLN A 103 -1.34 6.33 11.18
CA GLN A 103 -1.89 5.02 11.46
C GLN A 103 -2.06 4.20 10.18
N ALA A 104 -2.30 2.89 10.35
CA ALA A 104 -2.45 1.95 9.24
C ALA A 104 -3.63 2.31 8.32
N ALA A 105 -3.36 2.60 7.06
CA ALA A 105 -4.36 2.97 6.06
C ALA A 105 -4.97 1.74 5.35
N ALA A 106 -4.17 0.71 5.11
CA ALA A 106 -4.60 -0.56 4.53
C ALA A 106 -3.66 -1.70 4.92
N PRO A 107 -4.14 -2.97 4.94
CA PRO A 107 -3.26 -4.13 5.09
C PRO A 107 -2.32 -4.25 3.88
N ALA A 108 -1.09 -4.69 4.15
CA ALA A 108 -0.02 -4.90 3.17
C ALA A 108 0.60 -6.28 3.39
N ILE A 109 -0.20 -7.33 3.21
CA ILE A 109 0.23 -8.71 3.45
C ILE A 109 0.92 -9.24 2.21
N ASP A 110 2.17 -9.64 2.35
CA ASP A 110 2.91 -10.35 1.33
C ASP A 110 3.17 -11.78 1.75
N GLY A 111 2.84 -12.72 0.88
CA GLY A 111 3.03 -14.14 1.18
C GLY A 111 3.05 -15.00 -0.07
N VAL A 112 3.14 -16.29 0.13
CA VAL A 112 3.25 -17.24 -0.98
C VAL A 112 1.87 -17.66 -1.44
N LEU A 113 1.64 -17.51 -2.76
CA LEU A 113 0.48 -18.09 -3.44
C LEU A 113 0.95 -19.29 -4.24
N VAL A 114 0.17 -20.36 -4.14
CA VAL A 114 0.41 -21.64 -4.80
C VAL A 114 -0.80 -22.08 -5.62
N LYS A 115 -0.65 -23.07 -6.49
CA LYS A 115 -1.81 -23.73 -7.09
C LYS A 115 -2.65 -24.40 -6.01
N PRO A 116 -4.01 -24.47 -6.14
CA PRO A 116 -4.90 -25.03 -5.10
C PRO A 116 -4.51 -26.43 -4.62
N GLN A 117 -4.03 -27.30 -5.51
CA GLN A 117 -3.60 -28.66 -5.15
C GLN A 117 -2.35 -28.70 -4.27
N PHE A 118 -1.64 -27.57 -4.11
CA PHE A 118 -0.42 -27.47 -3.31
C PHE A 118 -0.61 -26.74 -1.98
N LEU A 119 -1.83 -26.27 -1.72
CA LEU A 119 -2.19 -25.60 -0.48
C LEU A 119 -1.89 -26.48 0.73
N GLY A 120 -1.19 -25.93 1.72
CA GLY A 120 -0.87 -26.62 2.98
C GLY A 120 0.20 -27.72 2.87
N GLN A 121 0.90 -27.87 1.74
CA GLN A 121 1.92 -28.89 1.56
C GLN A 121 3.30 -28.55 2.17
N GLY A 122 3.41 -27.37 2.80
CA GLY A 122 4.59 -26.99 3.55
C GLY A 122 5.72 -26.38 2.72
N LYS A 123 6.72 -25.86 3.44
CA LYS A 123 7.85 -25.14 2.88
C LYS A 123 8.80 -26.01 2.05
N GLU A 124 8.90 -27.30 2.35
CA GLU A 124 9.82 -28.24 1.70
C GLU A 124 9.55 -28.38 0.20
N ARG A 125 8.32 -28.01 -0.23
CA ARG A 125 7.94 -28.00 -1.64
C ARG A 125 8.50 -26.78 -2.39
N LEU A 126 8.77 -25.68 -1.71
CA LEU A 126 9.25 -24.43 -2.32
C LEU A 126 10.74 -24.54 -2.67
N ARG A 127 11.04 -25.00 -3.88
CA ARG A 127 12.39 -25.02 -4.42
C ARG A 127 12.68 -23.82 -5.32
N ARG A 128 11.64 -23.30 -5.98
CA ARG A 128 11.69 -22.15 -6.89
C ARG A 128 10.60 -21.16 -6.47
N LEU A 129 11.00 -20.01 -5.97
CA LEU A 129 10.10 -18.94 -5.51
C LEU A 129 10.14 -17.79 -6.48
N GLY A 130 8.99 -17.47 -7.09
CA GLY A 130 8.83 -16.30 -7.95
C GLY A 130 8.53 -15.05 -7.14
N THR A 131 9.09 -13.90 -7.52
CA THR A 131 8.69 -12.59 -6.97
C THR A 131 8.91 -11.47 -7.99
N GLN A 132 8.28 -10.32 -7.76
CA GLN A 132 8.49 -9.15 -8.60
C GLN A 132 9.88 -8.56 -8.36
N ARG A 133 10.53 -8.08 -9.42
CA ARG A 133 11.86 -7.44 -9.30
C ARG A 133 11.78 -6.20 -8.40
N GLY A 134 12.64 -6.19 -7.38
CA GLY A 134 12.67 -5.14 -6.36
C GLY A 134 11.89 -5.47 -5.09
N PHE A 135 11.11 -6.55 -5.09
CA PHE A 135 10.46 -7.09 -3.89
C PHE A 135 11.41 -8.05 -3.17
N THR A 136 11.35 -8.03 -1.85
CA THR A 136 12.21 -8.86 -0.99
C THR A 136 11.33 -9.84 -0.22
N PRO A 137 11.44 -11.15 -0.49
CA PRO A 137 10.70 -12.18 0.26
C PRO A 137 11.38 -12.43 1.63
N TRP A 138 11.20 -11.48 2.55
CA TRP A 138 11.87 -11.44 3.85
C TRP A 138 11.87 -12.77 4.61
N PRO A 139 10.72 -13.50 4.71
CA PRO A 139 10.67 -14.75 5.46
C PRO A 139 11.53 -15.87 4.86
N TYR A 140 11.98 -15.73 3.61
CA TYR A 140 12.69 -16.77 2.86
C TYR A 140 14.16 -16.44 2.60
N LEU A 141 14.67 -15.30 3.07
CA LEU A 141 16.02 -14.84 2.74
C LEU A 141 17.11 -15.83 3.17
N ASP A 142 16.97 -16.47 4.32
CA ASP A 142 17.96 -17.43 4.81
C ASP A 142 17.97 -18.71 3.97
N ASP A 143 16.81 -19.20 3.55
CA ASP A 143 16.72 -20.38 2.67
C ASP A 143 17.22 -20.05 1.25
N ILE A 144 17.02 -18.83 0.77
CA ILE A 144 17.57 -18.35 -0.52
C ILE A 144 19.10 -18.24 -0.43
N LYS A 145 19.65 -17.63 0.63
CA LYS A 145 21.10 -17.53 0.86
C LYS A 145 21.75 -18.92 1.01
N ALA A 146 21.06 -19.86 1.65
CA ALA A 146 21.52 -21.24 1.81
C ALA A 146 21.38 -22.10 0.54
N GLY A 147 20.84 -21.54 -0.55
CA GLY A 147 20.62 -22.24 -1.81
C GLY A 147 19.50 -23.30 -1.76
N LYS A 148 18.69 -23.33 -0.71
CA LYS A 148 17.54 -24.24 -0.59
C LYS A 148 16.38 -23.82 -1.47
N ILE A 149 16.23 -22.49 -1.69
CA ILE A 149 15.23 -21.87 -2.55
C ILE A 149 15.93 -21.05 -3.63
N LEU A 150 15.62 -21.34 -4.88
CA LEU A 150 16.03 -20.51 -6.03
C LEU A 150 15.02 -19.36 -6.20
N LEU A 151 15.47 -18.12 -6.01
CA LEU A 151 14.66 -16.94 -6.26
C LEU A 151 14.63 -16.60 -7.75
N ILE A 152 13.44 -16.53 -8.32
CA ILE A 152 13.20 -16.15 -9.72
C ILE A 152 12.45 -14.83 -9.73
N GLN A 153 12.98 -13.83 -10.42
CA GLN A 153 12.38 -12.50 -10.47
C GLN A 153 11.88 -12.17 -11.88
N ALA A 154 10.67 -11.58 -11.97
CA ALA A 154 10.14 -11.00 -13.20
C ALA A 154 9.74 -9.54 -12.99
N ASN A 155 9.69 -8.78 -14.08
CA ASN A 155 9.33 -7.36 -14.03
C ASN A 155 7.80 -7.18 -13.97
N GLN A 156 7.05 -8.12 -14.55
CA GLN A 156 5.59 -8.06 -14.68
C GLN A 156 4.94 -9.16 -13.85
N ILE A 157 3.89 -8.82 -13.12
CA ILE A 157 3.11 -9.77 -12.33
C ILE A 157 2.53 -10.86 -13.22
N ASP A 158 1.98 -10.53 -14.40
CA ASP A 158 1.45 -11.51 -15.34
C ASP A 158 2.46 -12.59 -15.74
N SER A 159 3.72 -12.20 -15.91
CA SER A 159 4.79 -13.16 -16.20
C SER A 159 5.03 -14.12 -15.01
N LEU A 160 4.99 -13.62 -13.78
CA LEU A 160 5.11 -14.45 -12.58
C LEU A 160 3.94 -15.42 -12.42
N LEU A 161 2.70 -14.93 -12.63
CA LEU A 161 1.51 -15.78 -12.58
C LEU A 161 1.56 -16.86 -13.64
N ALA A 162 1.96 -16.51 -14.88
CA ALA A 162 2.16 -17.50 -15.93
C ALA A 162 3.24 -18.53 -15.60
N MET A 163 4.33 -18.12 -14.92
CA MET A 163 5.37 -19.06 -14.47
C MET A 163 4.84 -20.05 -13.43
N ALA A 164 4.03 -19.58 -12.45
CA ALA A 164 3.45 -20.43 -11.43
C ALA A 164 2.41 -21.40 -12.04
N LEU A 165 1.53 -20.91 -12.89
CA LEU A 165 0.51 -21.72 -13.56
C LEU A 165 1.12 -22.80 -14.46
N ASN A 166 2.29 -22.53 -15.08
CA ASN A 166 3.03 -23.49 -15.92
C ASN A 166 4.13 -24.26 -15.18
N ASP A 167 4.09 -24.34 -13.86
CA ASP A 167 5.04 -25.09 -13.01
C ASP A 167 6.53 -24.69 -13.19
N ARG A 168 6.79 -23.45 -13.63
CA ARG A 168 8.16 -22.92 -13.74
C ARG A 168 8.68 -22.40 -12.40
N VAL A 169 7.78 -22.02 -11.50
CA VAL A 169 8.01 -21.73 -10.08
C VAL A 169 7.02 -22.52 -9.23
N ASP A 170 7.38 -22.82 -8.00
CA ASP A 170 6.56 -23.65 -7.09
C ASP A 170 5.53 -22.81 -6.32
N GLY A 171 5.77 -21.49 -6.25
CA GLY A 171 4.88 -20.46 -5.72
C GLY A 171 5.37 -19.08 -6.06
N VAL A 172 4.52 -18.08 -5.87
CA VAL A 172 4.87 -16.66 -6.04
C VAL A 172 4.70 -15.92 -4.72
N TYR A 173 5.70 -15.14 -4.32
CA TYR A 173 5.66 -14.28 -3.15
C TYR A 173 5.21 -12.89 -3.57
N LEU A 174 3.96 -12.57 -3.30
CA LEU A 174 3.29 -11.32 -3.68
C LEU A 174 2.14 -11.03 -2.68
N ASN A 175 1.55 -9.84 -2.81
CA ASN A 175 0.31 -9.53 -2.11
C ASN A 175 -0.87 -10.32 -2.70
N PRO A 176 -1.64 -11.08 -1.88
CA PRO A 176 -2.75 -11.90 -2.35
C PRO A 176 -3.83 -11.12 -3.08
N GLN A 177 -4.20 -9.93 -2.61
CA GLN A 177 -5.24 -9.11 -3.26
C GLN A 177 -4.82 -8.67 -4.66
N VAL A 178 -3.53 -8.32 -4.82
CA VAL A 178 -2.99 -7.95 -6.13
C VAL A 178 -3.06 -9.12 -7.10
N VAL A 179 -2.70 -10.31 -6.64
CA VAL A 179 -2.78 -11.53 -7.46
C VAL A 179 -4.23 -11.86 -7.80
N GLN A 180 -5.14 -11.80 -6.83
CA GLN A 180 -6.58 -12.06 -7.06
C GLN A 180 -7.17 -11.05 -8.05
N HIS A 181 -6.87 -9.77 -7.89
CA HIS A 181 -7.32 -8.73 -8.81
C HIS A 181 -6.83 -9.00 -10.25
N GLN A 182 -5.56 -9.36 -10.40
CA GLN A 182 -4.97 -9.65 -11.71
C GLN A 182 -5.58 -10.91 -12.35
N LEU A 183 -5.81 -11.97 -11.57
CA LEU A 183 -6.42 -13.21 -12.06
C LEU A 183 -7.90 -13.00 -12.41
N TYR A 184 -8.65 -12.24 -11.62
CA TYR A 184 -10.07 -11.93 -11.91
C TYR A 184 -10.23 -11.22 -13.25
N ASN A 185 -9.31 -10.30 -13.58
CA ASN A 185 -9.31 -9.57 -14.85
C ASN A 185 -8.70 -10.36 -16.02
N SER A 186 -8.18 -11.56 -15.76
CA SER A 186 -7.66 -12.44 -16.80
C SER A 186 -8.73 -13.42 -17.29
N THR A 187 -8.59 -13.88 -18.54
CA THR A 187 -9.46 -14.93 -19.10
C THR A 187 -9.10 -16.35 -18.63
N LYS A 188 -8.17 -16.48 -17.67
CA LYS A 188 -7.67 -17.76 -17.20
C LYS A 188 -8.59 -18.36 -16.14
N THR A 189 -8.93 -19.63 -16.31
CA THR A 189 -9.71 -20.41 -15.34
C THR A 189 -8.85 -20.98 -14.20
N GLU A 190 -7.53 -20.97 -14.36
CA GLU A 190 -6.60 -21.45 -13.34
C GLU A 190 -6.37 -20.38 -12.28
N SER A 191 -6.29 -20.76 -11.02
CA SER A 191 -6.15 -19.87 -9.87
C SER A 191 -4.88 -20.17 -9.08
N LEU A 192 -4.38 -19.12 -8.41
CA LEU A 192 -3.42 -19.26 -7.33
C LEU A 192 -4.12 -18.85 -6.03
N VAL A 193 -3.83 -19.57 -4.96
CA VAL A 193 -4.40 -19.31 -3.63
C VAL A 193 -3.29 -18.99 -2.65
N PHE A 194 -3.55 -18.04 -1.77
CA PHE A 194 -2.65 -17.71 -0.68
C PHE A 194 -2.57 -18.89 0.30
N ASP A 195 -1.35 -19.29 0.66
CA ASP A 195 -1.12 -20.33 1.64
C ASP A 195 -0.72 -19.73 3.00
N PRO A 196 -1.66 -19.58 3.95
CA PRO A 196 -1.38 -18.98 5.25
C PRO A 196 -0.50 -19.87 6.15
N SER A 197 -0.31 -21.14 5.80
CA SER A 197 0.60 -22.04 6.52
C SER A 197 2.08 -21.78 6.20
N LEU A 198 2.34 -21.08 5.09
CA LEU A 198 3.67 -20.66 4.70
C LEU A 198 4.04 -19.31 5.33
N ALA A 199 5.31 -19.10 5.58
CA ALA A 199 5.78 -17.86 6.18
C ALA A 199 5.41 -16.67 5.28
N HIS A 200 4.80 -15.65 5.88
CA HIS A 200 4.31 -14.44 5.23
C HIS A 200 4.67 -13.22 6.06
N GLN A 201 4.52 -12.03 5.47
CA GLN A 201 4.70 -10.77 6.17
C GLN A 201 3.35 -10.10 6.33
N ASP A 202 2.94 -9.92 7.59
CA ASP A 202 1.79 -9.14 7.98
C ASP A 202 2.25 -7.71 8.26
N ASP A 203 1.79 -6.77 7.45
CA ASP A 203 2.19 -5.37 7.50
C ASP A 203 1.06 -4.45 7.04
N TYR A 204 1.35 -3.14 7.00
CA TYR A 204 0.38 -2.12 6.61
C TYR A 204 1.02 -1.07 5.71
N TYR A 205 0.18 -0.37 4.94
CA TYR A 205 0.51 0.85 4.22
C TYR A 205 0.18 2.06 5.08
N PHE A 206 1.07 3.04 5.06
CA PHE A 206 0.99 4.30 5.80
C PHE A 206 1.15 5.48 4.87
N LEU A 207 0.56 6.62 5.21
CA LEU A 207 0.94 7.91 4.68
C LEU A 207 2.16 8.42 5.47
N SER A 208 3.15 8.99 4.80
CA SER A 208 4.33 9.54 5.48
C SER A 208 4.66 10.95 5.00
N THR A 209 5.29 11.73 5.88
CA THR A 209 5.78 13.08 5.61
C THR A 209 7.06 13.38 6.40
N LEU A 210 7.81 14.38 5.92
CA LEU A 210 8.91 14.98 6.69
C LEU A 210 8.49 16.27 7.39
N ASN A 211 7.57 17.03 6.80
CA ASN A 211 7.36 18.45 7.13
C ASN A 211 5.95 18.78 7.62
N HIS A 212 4.97 17.85 7.49
CA HIS A 212 3.54 18.11 7.77
C HIS A 212 2.96 17.13 8.79
N PRO A 213 3.55 17.03 10.03
CA PRO A 213 3.05 16.12 11.06
C PRO A 213 1.60 16.43 11.46
N GLU A 214 1.17 17.69 11.40
CA GLU A 214 -0.20 18.13 11.70
C GLU A 214 -1.22 17.52 10.71
N VAL A 215 -0.84 17.36 9.44
CA VAL A 215 -1.71 16.71 8.44
C VAL A 215 -1.77 15.20 8.66
N ILE A 216 -0.69 14.59 9.16
CA ILE A 216 -0.72 13.18 9.59
C ILE A 216 -1.71 12.99 10.75
N GLU A 217 -1.70 13.87 11.76
CA GLU A 217 -2.66 13.82 12.87
C GLU A 217 -4.11 13.98 12.38
N GLN A 218 -4.35 14.86 11.40
CA GLN A 218 -5.67 15.01 10.75
C GLN A 218 -6.06 13.75 10.00
N PHE A 219 -5.13 13.12 9.28
CA PHE A 219 -5.38 11.87 8.56
C PHE A 219 -5.69 10.71 9.51
N ASP A 220 -4.99 10.62 10.64
CA ASP A 220 -5.25 9.63 11.68
C ASP A 220 -6.65 9.81 12.28
N ALA A 221 -7.03 11.06 12.58
CA ALA A 221 -8.37 11.37 13.03
C ALA A 221 -9.43 11.04 11.97
N PHE A 222 -9.16 11.27 10.68
CA PHE A 222 -10.03 10.87 9.58
C PHE A 222 -10.20 9.34 9.52
N LEU A 223 -9.13 8.56 9.61
CA LEU A 223 -9.20 7.09 9.59
C LEU A 223 -10.09 6.54 10.71
N ILE A 224 -10.07 7.18 11.89
CA ILE A 224 -10.89 6.80 13.04
C ILE A 224 -12.33 7.26 12.87
N ASN A 225 -12.53 8.56 12.60
CA ASN A 225 -13.86 9.17 12.60
C ASN A 225 -14.69 8.79 11.37
N GLN A 226 -14.05 8.37 10.28
CA GLN A 226 -14.67 7.94 9.02
C GLN A 226 -14.46 6.45 8.76
N ALA A 227 -14.35 5.64 9.80
CA ALA A 227 -14.06 4.21 9.70
C ALA A 227 -15.02 3.45 8.76
N GLU A 228 -16.31 3.82 8.74
CA GLU A 228 -17.31 3.23 7.82
C GLU A 228 -17.04 3.60 6.36
N LEU A 229 -16.66 4.86 6.07
CA LEU A 229 -16.27 5.28 4.73
C LEU A 229 -15.01 4.56 4.30
N VAL A 230 -13.99 4.50 5.17
CA VAL A 230 -12.73 3.80 4.89
C VAL A 230 -12.98 2.31 4.61
N GLN A 231 -13.88 1.67 5.37
CA GLN A 231 -14.24 0.28 5.11
C GLN A 231 -15.00 0.14 3.77
N THR A 232 -15.94 1.03 3.47
CA THR A 232 -16.64 1.06 2.18
C THR A 232 -15.67 1.20 1.00
N LEU A 233 -14.64 2.02 1.14
CA LEU A 233 -13.60 2.15 0.11
C LEU A 233 -12.78 0.85 -0.03
N LYS A 234 -12.42 0.21 1.09
CA LYS A 234 -11.74 -1.11 1.05
C LYS A 234 -12.59 -2.15 0.34
N ASP A 235 -13.87 -2.25 0.69
CA ASP A 235 -14.80 -3.22 0.10
C ASP A 235 -14.98 -2.99 -1.40
N ARG A 236 -15.11 -1.73 -1.83
CA ARG A 236 -15.19 -1.36 -3.26
C ARG A 236 -14.00 -1.84 -4.06
N HIS A 237 -12.82 -1.81 -3.46
CA HIS A 237 -11.57 -2.26 -4.08
C HIS A 237 -11.24 -3.73 -3.78
N GLY A 238 -12.07 -4.46 -3.06
CA GLY A 238 -11.81 -5.85 -2.67
C GLY A 238 -10.60 -6.01 -1.74
N ILE A 239 -10.29 -4.98 -0.94
CA ILE A 239 -9.19 -5.02 0.02
C ILE A 239 -9.69 -5.59 1.34
N SER A 240 -9.22 -6.79 1.65
CA SER A 240 -9.49 -7.48 2.91
C SER A 240 -8.18 -7.94 3.54
N ASN A 241 -8.22 -8.30 4.81
CA ASN A 241 -7.10 -9.01 5.42
C ASN A 241 -7.28 -10.51 5.13
N PRO A 242 -6.41 -11.14 4.30
CA PRO A 242 -6.54 -12.55 3.94
C PRO A 242 -6.31 -13.50 5.13
N LEU A 243 -5.79 -13.01 6.26
CA LEU A 243 -5.61 -13.78 7.49
C LEU A 243 -6.87 -13.80 8.36
N THR A 244 -7.80 -12.87 8.17
CA THR A 244 -9.08 -12.78 8.91
C THR A 244 -10.27 -13.25 8.07
N GLY A 245 -10.05 -13.66 6.83
CA GLY A 245 -11.10 -14.13 5.92
C GLY A 245 -11.71 -15.44 6.40
N HIS A 246 -13.00 -15.43 6.52
CA HIS A 246 -13.89 -16.58 6.76
C HIS A 246 -14.35 -17.17 5.43
#